data_1eada28f009e3922a3b74dbb4ad234c1
#
_entry.id   1eada28f009e3922a3b74dbb4ad234c1
#
_cell.length_a   1.000
_cell.length_b   1.000
_cell.length_c   1.000
_cell.angle_alpha   90.00
_cell.angle_beta   90.00
_cell.angle_gamma   90.00
#
_symmetry.space_group_name_H-M   'P 1'
#
loop_
_entity.id
_entity.type
_entity.pdbx_description
1 polymer ?
#
loop_
_entity_poly.entity_id
_entity_poly.type
_entity_poly.pdbx_seq_one_letter_code
_entity_poly.pdbx_strand_id
1 'polypeptide(L)'
;MSGRFLRCALAAAIILIPGAARAAPSCDLDRPIRFAGNDWASHQFNVAVASAILSKGYGCKVRSVPGTTQPLLNALAKGDVDVLMELWKGNNVEIWSKIEKSGRAIETKGVSIEGAIQAWWVPRYLVAGDPKRGIKPAAPDLKAVTDLPRYKALFRDPEEPSKGRFYNCKIGWNCEKVNSRKLEAYGLLKDYTNFRAGSGAALDAAIASAYKRGKPILFYYWGPTWVLGKYDLLRIEEPPYNEAVWDRLDKAESGVGLAACAYPTIRVSVALNKAFADAAPNLVRFFNRYHMRDDLVNKALVRMRETHDRTGAKAARQFLRKHPEVWKDWVPADVAARVEASL
;
A
#
# COMPACT_ATOMS: atom_id res chain seq x y z
N MET A 1 -84.59 -41.41 22.25
CA MET A 1 -83.67 -41.66 21.10
C MET A 1 -82.61 -40.61 21.16
N SER A 2 -81.46 -41.00 21.67
CA SER A 2 -80.32 -40.03 21.95
C SER A 2 -79.24 -40.19 20.93
N GLY A 3 -79.01 -39.14 20.11
CA GLY A 3 -77.94 -39.09 19.15
C GLY A 3 -76.68 -38.43 19.74
N ARG A 4 -75.62 -39.19 19.97
CA ARG A 4 -74.30 -38.69 20.40
C ARG A 4 -73.51 -38.27 19.21
N PHE A 5 -73.20 -36.95 19.09
CA PHE A 5 -72.20 -36.40 18.10
C PHE A 5 -70.80 -36.55 18.64
N LEU A 6 -70.03 -37.35 17.95
CA LEU A 6 -68.59 -37.54 18.19
C LEU A 6 -67.80 -36.41 17.52
N ARG A 7 -67.21 -35.54 18.27
CA ARG A 7 -66.31 -34.48 17.75
C ARG A 7 -64.89 -35.04 17.61
N CYS A 8 -64.43 -35.29 16.40
CA CYS A 8 -63.01 -35.56 16.16
C CYS A 8 -62.18 -34.23 16.17
N ALA A 9 -61.33 -34.10 17.15
CA ALA A 9 -60.36 -33.05 17.22
C ALA A 9 -59.13 -33.47 16.43
N LEU A 10 -58.85 -32.83 15.26
CA LEU A 10 -57.57 -32.95 14.53
C LEU A 10 -56.51 -32.14 15.27
N ALA A 11 -55.56 -32.79 15.89
CA ALA A 11 -54.35 -32.17 16.40
C ALA A 11 -53.34 -31.99 15.25
N ALA A 12 -53.14 -30.75 14.79
CA ALA A 12 -52.11 -30.42 13.84
C ALA A 12 -50.72 -30.40 14.54
N ALA A 13 -49.91 -31.40 14.29
CA ALA A 13 -48.53 -31.44 14.75
C ALA A 13 -47.69 -30.47 13.91
N ILE A 14 -47.28 -29.34 14.50
CA ILE A 14 -46.32 -28.41 13.91
C ILE A 14 -44.94 -29.06 14.01
N ILE A 15 -44.41 -29.58 12.92
CA ILE A 15 -43.03 -30.06 12.78
C ILE A 15 -42.14 -28.83 12.73
N LEU A 16 -41.52 -28.44 13.84
CA LEU A 16 -40.39 -27.49 13.88
C LEU A 16 -39.20 -28.17 13.21
N ILE A 17 -38.95 -27.83 11.95
CA ILE A 17 -37.70 -28.19 11.27
C ILE A 17 -36.59 -27.36 11.92
N PRO A 18 -35.62 -27.98 12.64
CA PRO A 18 -34.48 -27.23 13.16
C PRO A 18 -33.74 -26.68 11.96
N GLY A 19 -33.77 -25.34 11.79
CA GLY A 19 -32.92 -24.65 10.80
C GLY A 19 -31.47 -25.06 11.06
N ALA A 20 -30.86 -25.73 10.08
CA ALA A 20 -29.43 -26.09 10.14
C ALA A 20 -28.65 -24.81 10.39
N ALA A 21 -28.23 -24.56 11.61
CA ALA A 21 -27.30 -23.51 11.95
C ALA A 21 -26.02 -23.82 11.18
N ARG A 22 -25.78 -23.10 10.07
CA ARG A 22 -24.49 -23.20 9.37
C ARG A 22 -23.43 -22.83 10.39
N ALA A 23 -22.52 -23.78 10.64
CA ALA A 23 -21.37 -23.51 11.49
C ALA A 23 -20.72 -22.21 11.02
N ALA A 24 -20.46 -21.30 11.96
CA ALA A 24 -19.81 -20.04 11.65
C ALA A 24 -18.47 -20.32 10.93
N PRO A 25 -18.13 -19.57 9.87
CA PRO A 25 -16.86 -19.79 9.20
C PRO A 25 -15.72 -19.67 10.21
N SER A 26 -15.04 -20.77 10.43
CA SER A 26 -13.80 -20.85 11.22
C SER A 26 -12.60 -20.58 10.33
N CYS A 27 -11.43 -20.41 10.93
CA CYS A 27 -10.18 -20.35 10.19
C CYS A 27 -9.98 -21.63 9.37
N ASP A 28 -9.68 -21.49 8.08
CA ASP A 28 -9.40 -22.65 7.20
C ASP A 28 -8.08 -23.35 7.57
N LEU A 29 -7.28 -22.79 8.48
CA LEU A 29 -5.93 -23.27 8.80
C LEU A 29 -5.71 -23.35 10.31
N ASP A 30 -5.05 -24.42 10.75
CA ASP A 30 -4.65 -24.61 12.15
C ASP A 30 -3.34 -23.87 12.51
N ARG A 31 -2.57 -23.44 11.50
CA ARG A 31 -1.32 -22.68 11.66
C ARG A 31 -1.52 -21.19 11.51
N PRO A 32 -0.61 -20.35 12.02
CA PRO A 32 -0.68 -18.91 11.80
C PRO A 32 -0.57 -18.55 10.31
N ILE A 33 -1.41 -17.59 9.87
CA ILE A 33 -1.32 -16.94 8.57
C ILE A 33 -0.16 -15.95 8.61
N ARG A 34 0.73 -16.04 7.62
CA ARG A 34 1.96 -15.26 7.54
C ARG A 34 1.80 -14.13 6.53
N PHE A 35 1.72 -12.90 7.04
CA PHE A 35 1.70 -11.70 6.20
C PHE A 35 3.12 -11.26 5.84
N ALA A 36 3.34 -10.83 4.61
CA ALA A 36 4.52 -10.03 4.27
C ALA A 36 4.55 -8.79 5.15
N GLY A 37 5.69 -8.51 5.78
CA GLY A 37 5.87 -7.42 6.74
C GLY A 37 6.71 -6.29 6.16
N ASN A 38 6.25 -5.69 5.06
CA ASN A 38 6.87 -4.48 4.53
C ASN A 38 6.71 -3.31 5.51
N ASP A 39 7.68 -2.40 5.53
CA ASP A 39 7.84 -1.40 6.58
C ASP A 39 7.34 0.01 6.23
N TRP A 40 6.49 0.16 5.21
CA TRP A 40 5.81 1.42 4.94
C TRP A 40 4.38 1.44 5.49
N ALA A 41 3.92 2.64 5.84
CA ALA A 41 2.74 2.82 6.67
C ALA A 41 1.43 2.28 6.06
N SER A 42 1.19 2.44 4.74
CA SER A 42 -0.04 1.93 4.11
C SER A 42 -0.10 0.40 4.16
N HIS A 43 1.03 -0.27 3.91
CA HIS A 43 1.10 -1.73 4.02
C HIS A 43 0.81 -2.21 5.45
N GLN A 44 1.44 -1.56 6.45
CA GLN A 44 1.20 -1.89 7.86
C GLN A 44 -0.27 -1.70 8.25
N PHE A 45 -0.89 -0.63 7.78
CA PHE A 45 -2.32 -0.40 7.99
C PHE A 45 -3.18 -1.48 7.36
N ASN A 46 -2.97 -1.82 6.07
CA ASN A 46 -3.73 -2.86 5.37
C ASN A 46 -3.53 -4.24 6.02
N VAL A 47 -2.30 -4.58 6.44
CA VAL A 47 -2.02 -5.80 7.21
C VAL A 47 -2.76 -5.80 8.54
N ALA A 48 -2.78 -4.68 9.25
CA ALA A 48 -3.46 -4.57 10.55
C ALA A 48 -4.99 -4.72 10.41
N VAL A 49 -5.60 -4.13 9.37
CA VAL A 49 -7.04 -4.29 9.07
C VAL A 49 -7.36 -5.75 8.76
N ALA A 50 -6.63 -6.37 7.84
CA ALA A 50 -6.84 -7.77 7.48
C ALA A 50 -6.61 -8.70 8.67
N SER A 51 -5.55 -8.48 9.45
CA SER A 51 -5.23 -9.26 10.66
C SER A 51 -6.33 -9.17 11.72
N ALA A 52 -6.91 -7.99 11.93
CA ALA A 52 -8.01 -7.82 12.88
C ALA A 52 -9.26 -8.60 12.44
N ILE A 53 -9.64 -8.53 11.16
CA ILE A 53 -10.77 -9.27 10.61
C ILE A 53 -10.52 -10.79 10.70
N LEU A 54 -9.33 -11.25 10.30
CA LEU A 54 -9.00 -12.68 10.34
C LEU A 54 -8.96 -13.24 11.77
N SER A 55 -8.37 -12.48 12.70
CA SER A 55 -8.25 -12.96 14.08
C SER A 55 -9.56 -12.87 14.86
N LYS A 56 -10.32 -11.80 14.72
CA LYS A 56 -11.55 -11.56 15.49
C LYS A 56 -12.78 -12.16 14.81
N GLY A 57 -12.82 -12.14 13.48
CA GLY A 57 -13.93 -12.65 12.71
C GLY A 57 -13.84 -14.15 12.41
N TYR A 58 -12.71 -14.63 11.94
CA TYR A 58 -12.49 -16.04 11.58
C TYR A 58 -11.81 -16.88 12.68
N GLY A 59 -11.27 -16.25 13.73
CA GLY A 59 -10.52 -16.95 14.78
C GLY A 59 -9.12 -17.40 14.37
N CYS A 60 -8.59 -16.86 13.26
CA CYS A 60 -7.26 -17.23 12.76
C CYS A 60 -6.14 -16.67 13.64
N LYS A 61 -5.06 -17.43 13.80
CA LYS A 61 -3.78 -16.90 14.27
C LYS A 61 -3.10 -16.18 13.09
N VAL A 62 -2.50 -15.03 13.35
CA VAL A 62 -1.81 -14.22 12.34
C VAL A 62 -0.44 -13.81 12.83
N ARG A 63 0.53 -13.67 11.92
CA ARG A 63 1.84 -13.09 12.22
C ARG A 63 2.41 -12.36 11.01
N SER A 64 3.27 -11.37 11.24
CA SER A 64 4.02 -10.69 10.20
C SER A 64 5.43 -11.28 10.07
N VAL A 65 5.90 -11.41 8.84
CA VAL A 65 7.27 -11.82 8.49
C VAL A 65 7.98 -10.57 7.97
N PRO A 66 8.89 -9.96 8.74
CA PRO A 66 9.54 -8.72 8.32
C PRO A 66 10.48 -8.96 7.14
N GLY A 67 10.58 -7.98 6.25
CA GLY A 67 11.45 -8.05 5.10
C GLY A 67 11.34 -6.85 4.18
N THR A 68 12.06 -6.91 3.07
CA THR A 68 11.98 -5.92 1.99
C THR A 68 11.32 -6.52 0.75
N THR A 69 10.98 -5.69 -0.23
CA THR A 69 10.09 -6.06 -1.34
C THR A 69 10.47 -7.36 -2.04
N GLN A 70 11.68 -7.47 -2.57
CA GLN A 70 12.07 -8.66 -3.37
C GLN A 70 12.21 -9.94 -2.53
N PRO A 71 12.86 -9.93 -1.35
CA PRO A 71 12.85 -11.09 -0.45
C PRO A 71 11.44 -11.58 -0.08
N LEU A 72 10.50 -10.64 0.19
CA LEU A 72 9.13 -11.01 0.54
C LEU A 72 8.32 -11.55 -0.65
N LEU A 73 8.54 -11.06 -1.88
CA LEU A 73 7.95 -11.65 -3.09
C LEU A 73 8.46 -13.08 -3.32
N ASN A 74 9.76 -13.31 -3.13
CA ASN A 74 10.33 -14.65 -3.20
C ASN A 74 9.78 -15.57 -2.09
N ALA A 75 9.64 -15.06 -0.87
CA ALA A 75 9.06 -15.79 0.25
C ALA A 75 7.57 -16.14 0.00
N LEU A 76 6.82 -15.24 -0.63
CA LEU A 76 5.45 -15.50 -1.07
C LEU A 76 5.41 -16.65 -2.10
N ALA A 77 6.28 -16.62 -3.11
CA ALA A 77 6.36 -17.69 -4.10
C ALA A 77 6.79 -19.04 -3.51
N LYS A 78 7.68 -19.04 -2.50
CA LYS A 78 8.14 -20.26 -1.81
C LYS A 78 7.15 -20.79 -0.79
N GLY A 79 6.18 -19.99 -0.35
CA GLY A 79 5.24 -20.33 0.70
C GLY A 79 5.76 -20.07 2.12
N ASP A 80 6.81 -19.28 2.30
CA ASP A 80 7.28 -18.79 3.60
C ASP A 80 6.42 -17.61 4.10
N VAL A 81 5.74 -16.93 3.19
CA VAL A 81 4.71 -15.90 3.37
C VAL A 81 3.43 -16.37 2.66
N ASP A 82 2.27 -16.13 3.26
CA ASP A 82 0.98 -16.53 2.73
C ASP A 82 0.27 -15.38 1.99
N VAL A 83 0.41 -14.16 2.50
CA VAL A 83 -0.34 -12.98 2.05
C VAL A 83 0.58 -11.77 1.91
N LEU A 84 0.50 -11.10 0.77
CA LEU A 84 1.07 -9.78 0.52
C LEU A 84 -0.09 -8.78 0.29
N MET A 85 -0.32 -7.87 1.23
CA MET A 85 -1.45 -6.93 1.14
C MET A 85 -1.26 -5.84 0.10
N GLU A 86 -0.05 -5.52 -0.30
CA GLU A 86 0.24 -4.51 -1.32
C GLU A 86 1.21 -5.04 -2.37
N LEU A 87 0.68 -5.59 -3.45
CA LEU A 87 1.44 -5.93 -4.64
C LEU A 87 1.54 -4.71 -5.56
N TRP A 88 2.68 -4.04 -5.54
CA TRP A 88 3.03 -2.96 -6.44
C TRP A 88 3.55 -3.51 -7.77
N LYS A 89 2.66 -4.15 -8.55
CA LYS A 89 3.00 -4.91 -9.77
C LYS A 89 3.78 -4.07 -10.77
N GLY A 90 3.37 -2.83 -11.01
CA GLY A 90 4.02 -1.92 -11.95
C GLY A 90 5.49 -1.57 -11.61
N ASN A 91 5.90 -1.74 -10.35
CA ASN A 91 7.28 -1.55 -9.91
C ASN A 91 8.06 -2.86 -9.79
N ASN A 92 7.44 -4.00 -10.09
CA ASN A 92 7.99 -5.33 -9.89
C ASN A 92 7.69 -6.24 -11.10
N VAL A 93 7.65 -5.67 -12.30
CA VAL A 93 7.18 -6.33 -13.53
C VAL A 93 7.92 -7.65 -13.77
N GLU A 94 9.24 -7.62 -13.73
CA GLU A 94 10.05 -8.81 -14.04
C GLU A 94 9.86 -9.94 -13.01
N ILE A 95 10.04 -9.62 -11.72
CA ILE A 95 9.96 -10.64 -10.67
C ILE A 95 8.53 -11.19 -10.53
N TRP A 96 7.51 -10.32 -10.63
CA TRP A 96 6.12 -10.77 -10.56
C TRP A 96 5.74 -11.65 -11.75
N SER A 97 6.14 -11.28 -12.96
CA SER A 97 5.91 -12.10 -14.16
C SER A 97 6.50 -13.51 -14.03
N LYS A 98 7.70 -13.64 -13.44
CA LYS A 98 8.31 -14.96 -13.17
C LYS A 98 7.50 -15.76 -12.14
N ILE A 99 7.04 -15.11 -11.07
CA ILE A 99 6.24 -15.73 -10.01
C ILE A 99 4.88 -16.18 -10.58
N GLU A 100 4.19 -15.32 -11.32
CA GLU A 100 2.89 -15.60 -11.92
C GLU A 100 2.97 -16.78 -12.90
N LYS A 101 3.96 -16.78 -13.82
CA LYS A 101 4.22 -17.89 -14.75
C LYS A 101 4.55 -19.20 -14.06
N SER A 102 5.16 -19.16 -12.89
CA SER A 102 5.46 -20.37 -12.11
C SER A 102 4.23 -20.99 -11.43
N GLY A 103 3.09 -20.28 -11.39
CA GLY A 103 1.88 -20.68 -10.70
C GLY A 103 2.00 -20.75 -9.16
N ARG A 104 3.08 -20.22 -8.57
CA ARG A 104 3.34 -20.34 -7.12
C ARG A 104 2.63 -19.29 -6.27
N ALA A 105 2.25 -18.17 -6.86
CA ALA A 105 1.42 -17.16 -6.23
C ALA A 105 0.38 -16.63 -7.21
N ILE A 106 -0.69 -16.06 -6.69
CA ILE A 106 -1.79 -15.50 -7.44
C ILE A 106 -2.06 -14.06 -7.01
N GLU A 107 -2.40 -13.21 -7.95
CA GLU A 107 -3.01 -11.91 -7.70
C GLU A 107 -4.51 -12.09 -7.48
N THR A 108 -5.05 -11.51 -6.43
CA THR A 108 -6.49 -11.54 -6.15
C THR A 108 -7.21 -10.37 -6.80
N LYS A 109 -8.55 -10.36 -6.72
CA LYS A 109 -9.37 -9.19 -7.09
C LYS A 109 -9.33 -8.10 -6.01
N GLY A 110 -8.75 -8.39 -4.84
CA GLY A 110 -8.66 -7.46 -3.72
C GLY A 110 -7.76 -6.27 -4.02
N VAL A 111 -8.14 -5.10 -3.53
CA VAL A 111 -7.49 -3.82 -3.79
C VAL A 111 -7.15 -3.12 -2.49
N SER A 112 -5.89 -2.83 -2.31
CA SER A 112 -5.39 -2.08 -1.18
C SER A 112 -5.23 -0.58 -1.47
N ILE A 113 -5.04 -0.22 -2.76
CA ILE A 113 -4.99 1.15 -3.25
C ILE A 113 -5.50 1.16 -4.69
N GLU A 114 -6.49 2.02 -5.00
CA GLU A 114 -7.11 2.09 -6.33
C GLU A 114 -6.23 2.83 -7.35
N GLY A 115 -5.68 3.97 -6.96
CA GLY A 115 -4.96 4.85 -7.85
C GLY A 115 -3.63 5.32 -7.27
N ALA A 116 -2.68 4.39 -7.12
CA ALA A 116 -1.37 4.74 -6.62
C ALA A 116 -0.62 5.63 -7.62
N ILE A 117 -0.28 6.84 -7.18
CA ILE A 117 0.56 7.78 -7.91
C ILE A 117 1.98 7.75 -7.36
N GLN A 118 2.96 7.91 -8.25
CA GLN A 118 4.37 7.95 -7.88
C GLN A 118 5.05 9.03 -8.71
N ALA A 119 5.87 9.86 -8.09
CA ALA A 119 6.58 10.91 -8.82
C ALA A 119 7.76 11.49 -8.03
N TRP A 120 8.49 12.37 -8.67
CA TRP A 120 9.44 13.28 -8.04
C TRP A 120 8.73 14.57 -7.69
N TRP A 121 9.01 15.09 -6.51
CA TRP A 121 8.29 16.21 -5.92
C TRP A 121 9.23 17.27 -5.37
N VAL A 122 8.73 18.50 -5.39
CA VAL A 122 9.33 19.63 -4.66
C VAL A 122 8.21 20.37 -3.92
N PRO A 123 8.49 21.07 -2.80
CA PRO A 123 7.51 21.98 -2.21
C PRO A 123 7.08 23.06 -3.21
N ARG A 124 5.76 23.27 -3.37
CA ARG A 124 5.21 24.26 -4.31
C ARG A 124 5.71 25.67 -4.04
N TYR A 125 6.01 26.01 -2.79
CA TYR A 125 6.54 27.34 -2.45
C TYR A 125 7.89 27.65 -3.13
N LEU A 126 8.63 26.67 -3.63
CA LEU A 126 9.84 26.92 -4.39
C LEU A 126 9.54 27.58 -5.76
N VAL A 127 8.40 27.24 -6.34
CA VAL A 127 7.97 27.75 -7.66
C VAL A 127 7.03 28.96 -7.53
N ALA A 128 6.01 28.85 -6.66
CA ALA A 128 4.97 29.85 -6.51
C ALA A 128 5.17 30.84 -5.34
N GLY A 129 6.13 30.57 -4.44
CA GLY A 129 6.25 31.26 -3.18
C GLY A 129 5.16 30.83 -2.16
N ASP A 130 5.25 31.37 -0.96
CA ASP A 130 4.21 31.26 0.09
C ASP A 130 4.18 32.61 0.86
N PRO A 131 3.34 33.55 0.42
CA PRO A 131 3.24 34.87 1.04
C PRO A 131 2.86 34.83 2.52
N LYS A 132 2.02 33.83 2.93
CA LYS A 132 1.60 33.69 4.33
C LYS A 132 2.76 33.33 5.25
N ARG A 133 3.80 32.69 4.70
CA ARG A 133 5.03 32.31 5.43
C ARG A 133 6.23 33.19 5.09
N GLY A 134 6.05 34.25 4.27
CA GLY A 134 7.12 35.12 3.82
C GLY A 134 8.13 34.47 2.89
N ILE A 135 7.76 33.38 2.21
CA ILE A 135 8.67 32.66 1.33
C ILE A 135 8.51 33.16 -0.11
N LYS A 136 9.60 33.68 -0.67
CA LYS A 136 9.69 34.05 -2.09
C LYS A 136 10.00 32.82 -2.95
N PRO A 137 9.49 32.78 -4.22
CA PRO A 137 9.83 31.69 -5.14
C PRO A 137 11.32 31.68 -5.43
N ALA A 138 11.98 30.54 -5.21
CA ALA A 138 13.41 30.35 -5.44
C ALA A 138 13.70 29.65 -6.78
N ALA A 139 12.69 29.05 -7.39
CA ALA A 139 12.77 28.30 -8.65
C ALA A 139 11.49 28.47 -9.49
N PRO A 140 11.11 29.71 -9.90
CA PRO A 140 9.84 29.98 -10.56
C PRO A 140 9.64 29.22 -11.88
N ASP A 141 10.74 28.88 -12.56
CA ASP A 141 10.71 28.18 -13.86
C ASP A 141 10.95 26.67 -13.75
N LEU A 142 11.02 26.12 -12.53
CA LEU A 142 11.19 24.68 -12.33
C LEU A 142 9.88 23.96 -12.60
N LYS A 143 9.84 23.14 -13.66
CA LYS A 143 8.67 22.35 -14.07
C LYS A 143 9.03 20.89 -14.29
N ALA A 144 10.09 20.61 -15.04
CA ALA A 144 10.39 19.28 -15.54
C ALA A 144 11.78 18.77 -15.08
N VAL A 145 12.02 17.47 -15.24
CA VAL A 145 13.30 16.82 -14.94
C VAL A 145 14.46 17.45 -15.70
N THR A 146 14.22 17.99 -16.90
CA THR A 146 15.21 18.69 -17.72
C THR A 146 15.66 20.03 -17.13
N ASP A 147 14.89 20.62 -16.23
CA ASP A 147 15.22 21.88 -15.55
C ASP A 147 16.15 21.67 -14.36
N LEU A 148 16.13 20.47 -13.77
CA LEU A 148 16.84 20.16 -12.51
C LEU A 148 18.32 20.54 -12.51
N PRO A 149 19.12 20.34 -13.60
CA PRO A 149 20.53 20.73 -13.61
C PRO A 149 20.78 22.20 -13.28
N ARG A 150 19.88 23.12 -13.69
CA ARG A 150 19.98 24.56 -13.39
C ARG A 150 19.79 24.88 -11.91
N TYR A 151 19.08 24.02 -11.19
CA TYR A 151 18.69 24.23 -9.79
C TYR A 151 19.50 23.38 -8.79
N LYS A 152 20.58 22.69 -9.22
CA LYS A 152 21.38 21.85 -8.33
C LYS A 152 21.90 22.60 -7.09
N ALA A 153 22.31 23.86 -7.25
CA ALA A 153 22.77 24.68 -6.12
C ALA A 153 21.66 24.98 -5.09
N LEU A 154 20.38 25.06 -5.53
CA LEU A 154 19.23 25.23 -4.66
C LEU A 154 19.02 23.99 -3.76
N PHE A 155 19.22 22.81 -4.32
CA PHE A 155 19.10 21.52 -3.63
C PHE A 155 20.43 21.00 -3.07
N ARG A 156 21.39 21.88 -2.83
CA ARG A 156 22.77 21.58 -2.45
C ARG A 156 22.87 20.43 -1.46
N ASP A 157 23.70 19.44 -1.81
CA ASP A 157 24.04 18.34 -0.94
C ASP A 157 25.08 18.79 0.11
N PRO A 158 24.84 18.58 1.42
CA PRO A 158 25.80 18.96 2.47
C PRO A 158 27.07 18.11 2.46
N GLU A 159 27.03 16.88 1.92
CA GLU A 159 28.19 15.96 1.85
C GLU A 159 28.98 16.14 0.54
N GLU A 160 28.29 16.51 -0.55
CA GLU A 160 28.88 16.79 -1.86
C GLU A 160 28.40 18.15 -2.40
N PRO A 161 28.92 19.29 -1.89
CA PRO A 161 28.39 20.63 -2.15
C PRO A 161 28.39 21.10 -3.60
N SER A 162 29.09 20.43 -4.50
CA SER A 162 29.09 20.67 -5.95
C SER A 162 27.82 20.13 -6.63
N LYS A 163 27.06 19.27 -5.95
CA LYS A 163 25.83 18.63 -6.42
C LYS A 163 24.60 19.04 -5.61
N GLY A 164 23.45 18.83 -6.19
CA GLY A 164 22.18 18.79 -5.48
C GLY A 164 21.95 17.42 -4.85
N ARG A 165 21.04 17.33 -3.87
CA ARG A 165 20.61 16.07 -3.26
C ARG A 165 19.22 15.67 -3.77
N PHE A 166 19.11 14.49 -4.33
CA PHE A 166 17.83 13.81 -4.58
C PHE A 166 17.55 12.81 -3.48
N TYR A 167 16.46 13.00 -2.74
CA TYR A 167 16.03 12.06 -1.69
C TYR A 167 15.23 10.92 -2.31
N ASN A 168 15.90 9.79 -2.46
CA ASN A 168 15.34 8.55 -2.98
C ASN A 168 14.69 7.71 -1.87
N CYS A 169 14.00 6.64 -2.26
CA CYS A 169 13.58 5.57 -1.37
C CYS A 169 14.77 4.95 -0.62
N LYS A 170 14.47 4.31 0.50
CA LYS A 170 15.49 3.51 1.19
C LYS A 170 15.89 2.28 0.37
N ILE A 171 17.11 1.81 0.58
CA ILE A 171 17.59 0.54 0.00
C ILE A 171 16.65 -0.60 0.42
N GLY A 172 16.32 -1.47 -0.53
CA GLY A 172 15.44 -2.62 -0.34
C GLY A 172 13.98 -2.39 -0.73
N TRP A 173 13.57 -1.13 -0.97
CA TRP A 173 12.32 -0.83 -1.66
C TRP A 173 12.57 -0.79 -3.18
N ASN A 174 11.62 -1.28 -3.99
CA ASN A 174 11.83 -1.33 -5.43
C ASN A 174 11.94 0.05 -6.08
N CYS A 175 11.23 1.05 -5.56
CA CYS A 175 11.32 2.44 -6.03
C CYS A 175 12.75 3.01 -5.94
N GLU A 176 13.58 2.51 -5.02
CA GLU A 176 14.98 2.92 -4.94
C GLU A 176 15.74 2.57 -6.23
N LYS A 177 15.57 1.35 -6.73
CA LYS A 177 16.20 0.89 -7.96
C LYS A 177 15.68 1.64 -9.18
N VAL A 178 14.35 1.80 -9.26
CA VAL A 178 13.71 2.54 -10.36
C VAL A 178 14.22 3.97 -10.42
N ASN A 179 14.24 4.70 -9.29
CA ASN A 179 14.73 6.08 -9.25
C ASN A 179 16.24 6.19 -9.56
N SER A 180 17.05 5.21 -9.12
CA SER A 180 18.47 5.17 -9.43
C SER A 180 18.70 5.10 -10.95
N ARG A 181 18.00 4.19 -11.62
CA ARG A 181 18.03 4.07 -13.09
C ARG A 181 17.50 5.31 -13.80
N LYS A 182 16.45 5.95 -13.26
CA LYS A 182 15.92 7.21 -13.83
C LYS A 182 16.91 8.34 -13.69
N LEU A 183 17.62 8.47 -12.57
CA LEU A 183 18.70 9.45 -12.40
C LEU A 183 19.83 9.25 -13.44
N GLU A 184 20.18 7.98 -13.69
CA GLU A 184 21.16 7.62 -14.74
C GLU A 184 20.62 7.95 -16.13
N ALA A 185 19.40 7.52 -16.47
CA ALA A 185 18.78 7.71 -17.78
C ALA A 185 18.57 9.19 -18.13
N TYR A 186 18.23 10.01 -17.13
CA TYR A 186 18.15 11.47 -17.29
C TYR A 186 19.52 12.18 -17.25
N GLY A 187 20.62 11.46 -17.04
CA GLY A 187 21.97 12.03 -16.94
C GLY A 187 22.17 12.92 -15.73
N LEU A 188 21.37 12.74 -14.67
CA LEU A 188 21.36 13.62 -13.50
C LEU A 188 22.43 13.30 -12.46
N LEU A 189 23.10 12.12 -12.50
CA LEU A 189 24.11 11.75 -11.49
C LEU A 189 25.35 12.65 -11.48
N LYS A 190 25.62 13.38 -12.56
CA LYS A 190 26.67 14.41 -12.59
C LYS A 190 26.30 15.66 -11.79
N ASP A 191 25.00 15.94 -11.63
CA ASP A 191 24.47 17.14 -10.99
C ASP A 191 23.82 16.87 -9.62
N TYR A 192 23.44 15.62 -9.34
CA TYR A 192 22.73 15.23 -8.11
C TYR A 192 23.32 13.98 -7.48
N THR A 193 23.41 13.98 -6.16
CA THR A 193 23.65 12.76 -5.38
C THR A 193 22.34 11.99 -5.22
N ASN A 194 22.41 10.68 -5.35
CA ASN A 194 21.30 9.76 -5.11
C ASN A 194 21.28 9.37 -3.61
N PHE A 195 20.69 10.22 -2.77
CA PHE A 195 20.66 10.03 -1.32
C PHE A 195 19.55 9.04 -0.91
N ARG A 196 19.91 7.96 -0.22
CA ARG A 196 18.99 6.96 0.30
C ARG A 196 18.84 7.12 1.80
N ALA A 197 17.65 7.52 2.25
CA ALA A 197 17.35 7.57 3.67
C ALA A 197 17.43 6.17 4.30
N GLY A 198 17.95 6.06 5.52
CA GLY A 198 18.14 4.78 6.21
C GLY A 198 16.83 4.04 6.54
N SER A 199 15.69 4.76 6.52
CA SER A 199 14.35 4.20 6.73
C SER A 199 13.27 5.08 6.07
N GLY A 200 12.07 4.54 5.88
CA GLY A 200 10.92 5.33 5.45
C GLY A 200 10.61 6.47 6.42
N ALA A 201 10.69 6.22 7.72
CA ALA A 201 10.51 7.25 8.74
C ALA A 201 11.56 8.38 8.66
N ALA A 202 12.81 8.06 8.28
CA ALA A 202 13.86 9.06 8.07
C ALA A 202 13.58 9.92 6.82
N LEU A 203 13.10 9.32 5.73
CA LEU A 203 12.65 10.05 4.54
C LEU A 203 11.50 11.00 4.89
N ASP A 204 10.48 10.50 5.58
CA ASP A 204 9.35 11.29 6.09
C ASP A 204 9.79 12.49 6.93
N ALA A 205 10.73 12.25 7.85
CA ALA A 205 11.25 13.28 8.73
C ALA A 205 12.03 14.36 7.95
N ALA A 206 12.83 13.96 6.95
CA ALA A 206 13.56 14.89 6.09
C ALA A 206 12.59 15.80 5.31
N ILE A 207 11.57 15.22 4.67
CA ILE A 207 10.55 15.97 3.93
C ILE A 207 9.79 16.93 4.87
N ALA A 208 9.29 16.42 6.00
CA ALA A 208 8.54 17.22 6.97
C ALA A 208 9.36 18.38 7.53
N SER A 209 10.62 18.12 7.85
CA SER A 209 11.54 19.11 8.39
C SER A 209 11.87 20.20 7.37
N ALA A 210 12.19 19.82 6.12
CA ALA A 210 12.43 20.79 5.04
C ALA A 210 11.20 21.65 4.80
N TYR A 211 10.02 21.04 4.65
CA TYR A 211 8.77 21.76 4.40
C TYR A 211 8.42 22.76 5.50
N LYS A 212 8.49 22.32 6.78
CA LYS A 212 8.21 23.19 7.93
C LYS A 212 9.12 24.41 8.00
N ARG A 213 10.40 24.23 7.69
CA ARG A 213 11.40 25.31 7.70
C ARG A 213 11.44 26.15 6.40
N GLY A 214 10.60 25.89 5.42
CA GLY A 214 10.63 26.57 4.12
C GLY A 214 11.92 26.29 3.33
N LYS A 215 12.56 25.13 3.54
CA LYS A 215 13.82 24.78 2.89
C LYS A 215 13.59 23.97 1.63
N PRO A 216 14.45 24.11 0.61
CA PRO A 216 14.38 23.29 -0.61
C PRO A 216 14.59 21.81 -0.29
N ILE A 217 13.82 20.97 -0.99
CA ILE A 217 14.01 19.53 -1.01
C ILE A 217 13.46 18.98 -2.33
N LEU A 218 14.22 18.12 -3.00
CA LEU A 218 13.81 17.33 -4.17
C LEU A 218 13.77 15.85 -3.75
N PHE A 219 12.61 15.21 -3.91
CA PHE A 219 12.42 13.87 -3.39
C PHE A 219 11.44 13.06 -4.23
N TYR A 220 11.57 11.74 -4.18
CA TYR A 220 10.55 10.81 -4.62
C TYR A 220 9.54 10.56 -3.51
N TYR A 221 8.25 10.49 -3.89
CA TYR A 221 7.20 10.01 -3.00
C TYR A 221 6.00 9.45 -3.77
N TRP A 222 5.13 8.74 -3.05
CA TRP A 222 3.95 8.10 -3.62
C TRP A 222 2.68 8.49 -2.86
N GLY A 223 1.52 8.26 -3.50
CA GLY A 223 0.18 8.42 -2.90
C GLY A 223 -0.65 7.16 -3.08
N PRO A 224 -1.60 6.94 -2.16
CA PRO A 224 -2.00 7.78 -1.03
C PRO A 224 -1.01 7.74 0.14
N THR A 225 -0.65 8.92 0.68
CA THR A 225 0.17 9.07 1.88
C THR A 225 -0.14 10.36 2.62
N TRP A 226 0.21 10.40 3.90
CA TRP A 226 0.05 11.61 4.71
C TRP A 226 0.89 12.79 4.18
N VAL A 227 2.01 12.53 3.51
CA VAL A 227 2.89 13.58 2.93
C VAL A 227 2.16 14.35 1.85
N LEU A 228 1.57 13.63 0.87
CA LEU A 228 0.83 14.25 -0.23
C LEU A 228 -0.51 14.86 0.24
N GLY A 229 -1.10 14.33 1.30
CA GLY A 229 -2.32 14.89 1.89
C GLY A 229 -2.09 16.14 2.75
N LYS A 230 -0.87 16.32 3.27
CA LYS A 230 -0.56 17.38 4.23
C LYS A 230 0.17 18.57 3.63
N TYR A 231 1.03 18.33 2.65
CA TYR A 231 1.93 19.34 2.09
C TYR A 231 1.50 19.73 0.68
N ASP A 232 1.58 21.01 0.38
CA ASP A 232 1.39 21.52 -0.98
C ASP A 232 2.67 21.33 -1.76
N LEU A 233 2.64 20.33 -2.65
CA LEU A 233 3.77 19.86 -3.43
C LEU A 233 3.52 20.07 -4.91
N LEU A 234 4.60 20.33 -5.64
CA LEU A 234 4.62 20.35 -7.09
C LEU A 234 5.26 19.06 -7.60
N ARG A 235 4.56 18.37 -8.49
CA ARG A 235 5.10 17.23 -9.22
C ARG A 235 6.08 17.74 -10.29
N ILE A 236 7.27 17.18 -10.33
CA ILE A 236 8.21 17.42 -11.41
C ILE A 236 7.74 16.64 -12.65
N GLU A 237 7.59 17.34 -13.76
CA GLU A 237 7.17 16.73 -15.03
C GLU A 237 8.27 15.83 -15.59
N GLU A 238 7.86 14.68 -16.07
CA GLU A 238 8.70 13.68 -16.73
C GLU A 238 8.11 13.40 -18.12
N PRO A 239 8.85 12.82 -19.06
CA PRO A 239 8.26 12.30 -20.28
C PRO A 239 7.05 11.42 -19.95
N PRO A 240 5.95 11.51 -20.69
CA PRO A 240 4.75 10.73 -20.41
C PRO A 240 5.03 9.23 -20.27
N TYR A 241 4.28 8.53 -19.42
CA TYR A 241 4.41 7.09 -19.29
C TYR A 241 4.31 6.39 -20.65
N ASN A 242 5.27 5.49 -20.88
CA ASN A 242 5.30 4.60 -22.04
C ASN A 242 5.71 3.21 -21.56
N GLU A 243 4.87 2.22 -21.80
CA GLU A 243 5.05 0.84 -21.30
C GLU A 243 6.36 0.22 -21.78
N ALA A 244 6.72 0.38 -23.07
CA ALA A 244 7.93 -0.20 -23.62
C ALA A 244 9.22 0.46 -23.06
N VAL A 245 9.17 1.76 -22.74
CA VAL A 245 10.26 2.47 -22.06
C VAL A 245 10.36 1.99 -20.61
N TRP A 246 9.23 1.91 -19.92
CA TRP A 246 9.15 1.49 -18.55
C TRP A 246 9.67 0.06 -18.35
N ASP A 247 9.21 -0.87 -19.18
CA ASP A 247 9.60 -2.29 -19.10
C ASP A 247 11.11 -2.49 -19.32
N ARG A 248 11.70 -1.73 -20.25
CA ARG A 248 13.16 -1.77 -20.45
C ARG A 248 13.90 -1.22 -19.24
N LEU A 249 13.44 -0.11 -18.67
CA LEU A 249 14.05 0.49 -17.49
C LEU A 249 13.91 -0.43 -16.25
N ASP A 250 12.75 -1.07 -16.04
CA ASP A 250 12.51 -1.95 -14.87
C ASP A 250 13.38 -3.23 -14.93
N LYS A 251 13.64 -3.75 -16.13
CA LYS A 251 14.45 -4.97 -16.33
C LYS A 251 15.96 -4.71 -16.34
N ALA A 252 16.38 -3.47 -16.53
CA ALA A 252 17.80 -3.14 -16.66
C ALA A 252 18.52 -3.19 -15.30
N GLU A 253 19.82 -3.47 -15.32
CA GLU A 253 20.69 -3.31 -14.15
C GLU A 253 21.05 -1.84 -13.92
N SER A 254 21.19 -1.06 -15.01
CA SER A 254 21.52 0.37 -15.04
C SER A 254 20.62 1.13 -16.01
N GLY A 255 20.40 2.41 -15.75
CA GLY A 255 19.67 3.31 -16.63
C GLY A 255 20.55 4.03 -17.66
N VAL A 256 21.86 3.82 -17.64
CA VAL A 256 22.79 4.49 -18.56
C VAL A 256 22.47 4.14 -20.02
N GLY A 257 22.28 5.20 -20.85
CA GLY A 257 21.92 5.04 -22.25
C GLY A 257 20.48 4.62 -22.52
N LEU A 258 19.66 4.48 -21.49
CA LEU A 258 18.22 4.20 -21.62
C LEU A 258 17.41 5.49 -21.62
N ALA A 259 16.19 5.41 -22.18
CA ALA A 259 15.15 6.40 -21.92
C ALA A 259 14.45 6.11 -20.61
N ALA A 260 13.93 7.16 -19.95
CA ALA A 260 13.06 7.04 -18.80
C ALA A 260 11.77 7.86 -19.01
N CYS A 261 10.72 7.50 -18.30
CA CYS A 261 9.41 8.14 -18.35
C CYS A 261 8.78 8.24 -16.95
N ALA A 262 7.65 8.94 -16.86
CA ALA A 262 6.86 9.02 -15.65
C ALA A 262 6.44 7.61 -15.15
N TYR A 263 6.22 7.50 -13.84
CA TYR A 263 5.65 6.30 -13.26
C TYR A 263 4.25 6.03 -13.80
N PRO A 264 3.85 4.76 -13.99
CA PRO A 264 2.44 4.43 -14.21
C PRO A 264 1.60 4.78 -12.98
N THR A 265 0.35 5.18 -13.22
CA THR A 265 -0.67 5.08 -12.17
C THR A 265 -1.09 3.63 -12.08
N ILE A 266 -0.96 3.03 -10.91
CA ILE A 266 -1.21 1.61 -10.74
C ILE A 266 -2.26 1.34 -9.66
N ARG A 267 -3.01 0.27 -9.87
CA ARG A 267 -3.82 -0.37 -8.85
C ARG A 267 -2.92 -1.30 -8.04
N VAL A 268 -2.96 -1.18 -6.71
CA VAL A 268 -2.19 -2.02 -5.81
C VAL A 268 -3.11 -3.11 -5.27
N SER A 269 -2.83 -4.34 -5.64
CA SER A 269 -3.66 -5.50 -5.33
C SER A 269 -3.13 -6.31 -4.14
N VAL A 270 -3.93 -7.29 -3.71
CA VAL A 270 -3.52 -8.31 -2.74
C VAL A 270 -3.04 -9.55 -3.49
N ALA A 271 -1.90 -10.11 -3.07
CA ALA A 271 -1.39 -11.37 -3.63
C ALA A 271 -1.29 -12.46 -2.55
N LEU A 272 -1.53 -13.70 -2.97
CA LEU A 272 -1.54 -14.88 -2.11
C LEU A 272 -0.58 -15.95 -2.64
N ASN A 273 0.08 -16.65 -1.72
CA ASN A 273 0.73 -17.90 -2.07
C ASN A 273 -0.32 -18.90 -2.59
N LYS A 274 0.01 -19.66 -3.65
CA LYS A 274 -0.94 -20.56 -4.30
C LYS A 274 -1.40 -21.69 -3.39
N ALA A 275 -0.48 -22.33 -2.68
CA ALA A 275 -0.83 -23.43 -1.77
C ALA A 275 -1.69 -22.95 -0.58
N PHE A 276 -1.42 -21.72 -0.06
CA PHE A 276 -2.30 -21.09 0.91
C PHE A 276 -3.70 -20.86 0.32
N ALA A 277 -3.78 -20.35 -0.90
CA ALA A 277 -5.07 -20.06 -1.54
C ALA A 277 -5.89 -21.34 -1.75
N ASP A 278 -5.24 -22.46 -2.12
CA ASP A 278 -5.92 -23.77 -2.29
C ASP A 278 -6.43 -24.33 -0.96
N ALA A 279 -5.68 -24.12 0.12
CA ALA A 279 -6.00 -24.63 1.45
C ALA A 279 -7.04 -23.75 2.22
N ALA A 280 -7.24 -22.49 1.78
CA ALA A 280 -8.03 -21.53 2.55
C ALA A 280 -9.09 -20.79 1.71
N PRO A 281 -10.07 -21.52 1.11
CA PRO A 281 -11.04 -20.94 0.17
C PRO A 281 -11.96 -19.87 0.80
N ASN A 282 -12.27 -19.96 2.10
CA ASN A 282 -13.04 -18.92 2.81
C ASN A 282 -12.25 -17.62 2.90
N LEU A 283 -10.96 -17.72 3.20
CA LEU A 283 -10.07 -16.58 3.31
C LEU A 283 -9.77 -15.97 1.92
N VAL A 284 -9.65 -16.78 0.87
CA VAL A 284 -9.54 -16.29 -0.51
C VAL A 284 -10.75 -15.44 -0.88
N ARG A 285 -11.97 -15.83 -0.46
CA ARG A 285 -13.16 -15.00 -0.71
C ARG A 285 -13.06 -13.64 -0.02
N PHE A 286 -12.57 -13.60 1.21
CA PHE A 286 -12.30 -12.34 1.92
C PHE A 286 -11.28 -11.49 1.16
N PHE A 287 -10.11 -12.04 0.79
CA PHE A 287 -9.09 -11.29 0.07
C PHE A 287 -9.53 -10.82 -1.31
N ASN A 288 -10.39 -11.57 -2.01
CA ASN A 288 -10.97 -11.12 -3.28
C ASN A 288 -11.97 -9.97 -3.14
N ARG A 289 -12.61 -9.83 -1.99
CA ARG A 289 -13.57 -8.74 -1.68
C ARG A 289 -12.92 -7.55 -1.00
N TYR A 290 -11.69 -7.70 -0.49
CA TYR A 290 -10.97 -6.63 0.16
C TYR A 290 -10.84 -5.44 -0.80
N HIS A 291 -11.43 -4.30 -0.45
CA HIS A 291 -11.43 -3.12 -1.29
C HIS A 291 -11.31 -1.87 -0.43
N MET A 292 -10.10 -1.32 -0.35
CA MET A 292 -9.81 -0.14 0.45
C MET A 292 -9.94 1.13 -0.39
N ARG A 293 -10.53 2.17 0.17
CA ARG A 293 -10.65 3.48 -0.45
C ARG A 293 -9.44 4.35 -0.12
N ASP A 294 -8.87 5.01 -1.12
CA ASP A 294 -7.66 5.83 -0.98
C ASP A 294 -7.82 7.00 0.02
N ASP A 295 -9.01 7.62 0.09
CA ASP A 295 -9.29 8.68 1.05
C ASP A 295 -9.26 8.18 2.50
N LEU A 296 -9.69 6.95 2.75
CA LEU A 296 -9.66 6.31 4.07
C LEU A 296 -8.25 5.86 4.44
N VAL A 297 -7.47 5.37 3.47
CA VAL A 297 -6.05 5.12 3.67
C VAL A 297 -5.35 6.41 4.13
N ASN A 298 -5.51 7.50 3.39
CA ASN A 298 -4.92 8.80 3.75
C ASN A 298 -5.26 9.22 5.19
N LYS A 299 -6.53 9.14 5.58
CA LYS A 299 -6.98 9.46 6.96
C LYS A 299 -6.33 8.56 8.01
N ALA A 300 -6.22 7.26 7.70
CA ALA A 300 -5.57 6.31 8.60
C ALA A 300 -4.07 6.61 8.76
N LEU A 301 -3.37 6.94 7.68
CA LEU A 301 -1.94 7.26 7.71
C LEU A 301 -1.65 8.57 8.49
N VAL A 302 -2.50 9.59 8.35
CA VAL A 302 -2.43 10.79 9.20
C VAL A 302 -2.57 10.40 10.66
N ARG A 303 -3.56 9.56 10.99
CA ARG A 303 -3.78 9.08 12.35
C ARG A 303 -2.60 8.27 12.90
N MET A 304 -2.04 7.36 12.10
CA MET A 304 -0.85 6.59 12.50
C MET A 304 0.30 7.51 12.89
N ARG A 305 0.51 8.58 12.11
CA ARG A 305 1.57 9.56 12.40
C ARG A 305 1.29 10.36 13.69
N GLU A 306 0.07 10.85 13.86
CA GLU A 306 -0.33 11.64 15.05
C GLU A 306 -0.23 10.84 16.35
N THR A 307 -0.54 9.55 16.30
CA THR A 307 -0.55 8.66 17.46
C THR A 307 0.70 7.81 17.61
N HIS A 308 1.72 8.05 16.79
CA HIS A 308 2.94 7.23 16.73
C HIS A 308 2.66 5.72 16.61
N ASP A 309 1.59 5.36 15.89
CA ASP A 309 1.19 3.97 15.64
C ASP A 309 2.03 3.38 14.52
N ARG A 310 3.11 2.72 14.87
CA ARG A 310 4.04 2.11 13.92
C ARG A 310 3.55 0.81 13.31
N THR A 311 2.50 0.21 13.87
CA THR A 311 1.98 -1.09 13.42
C THR A 311 0.68 -0.97 12.65
N GLY A 312 0.05 0.19 12.69
CA GLY A 312 -1.29 0.42 12.12
C GLY A 312 -2.44 -0.17 12.96
N ALA A 313 -2.16 -0.81 14.09
CA ALA A 313 -3.18 -1.51 14.87
C ALA A 313 -4.25 -0.58 15.46
N LYS A 314 -3.84 0.60 15.96
CA LYS A 314 -4.80 1.59 16.48
C LYS A 314 -5.63 2.20 15.35
N ALA A 315 -4.99 2.51 14.22
CA ALA A 315 -5.65 3.05 13.04
C ALA A 315 -6.64 2.04 12.44
N ALA A 316 -6.26 0.76 12.34
CA ALA A 316 -7.12 -0.32 11.86
C ALA A 316 -8.36 -0.50 12.74
N ARG A 317 -8.21 -0.54 14.08
CA ARG A 317 -9.35 -0.62 15.00
C ARG A 317 -10.30 0.57 14.82
N GLN A 318 -9.75 1.78 14.68
CA GLN A 318 -10.57 2.98 14.45
C GLN A 318 -11.30 2.93 13.11
N PHE A 319 -10.62 2.49 12.05
CA PHE A 319 -11.21 2.29 10.72
C PHE A 319 -12.39 1.30 10.78
N LEU A 320 -12.18 0.12 11.34
CA LEU A 320 -13.23 -0.92 11.46
C LEU A 320 -14.44 -0.42 12.25
N ARG A 321 -14.23 0.37 13.31
CA ARG A 321 -15.30 0.95 14.11
C ARG A 321 -16.07 2.05 13.38
N LYS A 322 -15.37 2.91 12.60
CA LYS A 322 -15.97 4.10 11.98
C LYS A 322 -16.54 3.87 10.59
N HIS A 323 -16.10 2.81 9.91
CA HIS A 323 -16.44 2.53 8.52
C HIS A 323 -16.96 1.11 8.30
N PRO A 324 -17.98 0.67 9.07
CA PRO A 324 -18.57 -0.66 8.90
C PRO A 324 -19.17 -0.86 7.51
N GLU A 325 -19.63 0.22 6.88
CA GLU A 325 -20.17 0.23 5.52
C GLU A 325 -19.14 -0.15 4.44
N VAL A 326 -17.84 -0.07 4.76
CA VAL A 326 -16.77 -0.42 3.81
C VAL A 326 -16.40 -1.89 3.90
N TRP A 327 -16.20 -2.42 5.12
CA TRP A 327 -15.58 -3.73 5.30
C TRP A 327 -16.57 -4.87 5.55
N LYS A 328 -17.81 -4.60 5.96
CA LYS A 328 -18.81 -5.66 6.24
C LYS A 328 -19.08 -6.54 5.02
N ASP A 329 -19.10 -5.94 3.84
CA ASP A 329 -19.32 -6.68 2.58
C ASP A 329 -18.12 -7.56 2.18
N TRP A 330 -16.97 -7.42 2.83
CA TRP A 330 -15.81 -8.28 2.56
C TRP A 330 -15.95 -9.67 3.16
N VAL A 331 -16.83 -9.81 4.15
CA VAL A 331 -16.98 -11.03 4.98
C VAL A 331 -18.43 -11.45 5.10
N PRO A 332 -18.72 -12.73 5.48
CA PRO A 332 -20.07 -13.14 5.88
C PRO A 332 -20.59 -12.37 7.10
N ALA A 333 -21.92 -12.24 7.20
CA ALA A 333 -22.57 -11.44 8.25
C ALA A 333 -22.23 -11.87 9.69
N ASP A 334 -22.08 -13.17 9.93
CA ASP A 334 -21.69 -13.72 11.24
C ASP A 334 -20.22 -13.42 11.58
N VAL A 335 -19.32 -13.39 10.56
CA VAL A 335 -17.94 -12.93 10.73
C VAL A 335 -17.91 -11.44 11.05
N ALA A 336 -18.71 -10.63 10.35
CA ALA A 336 -18.82 -9.19 10.59
C ALA A 336 -19.29 -8.93 12.03
N ALA A 337 -20.30 -9.63 12.50
CA ALA A 337 -20.82 -9.50 13.86
C ALA A 337 -19.74 -9.81 14.94
N ARG A 338 -18.91 -10.85 14.74
CA ARG A 338 -17.80 -11.14 15.66
C ARG A 338 -16.74 -10.06 15.67
N VAL A 339 -16.40 -9.50 14.50
CA VAL A 339 -15.46 -8.38 14.42
C VAL A 339 -16.02 -7.18 15.19
N GLU A 340 -17.28 -6.80 14.94
CA GLU A 340 -17.92 -5.67 15.64
C GLU A 340 -17.95 -5.85 17.16
N ALA A 341 -18.29 -7.03 17.63
CA ALA A 341 -18.31 -7.34 19.07
C ALA A 341 -16.92 -7.24 19.73
N SER A 342 -15.83 -7.27 18.95
CA SER A 342 -14.45 -7.18 19.42
C SER A 342 -13.87 -5.76 19.42
N LEU A 343 -14.57 -4.77 18.82
CA LEU A 343 -14.10 -3.38 18.66
C LEU A 343 -14.41 -2.53 19.87
#